data_90758d0f8667d4086c212004e49f117f
#
_entry.id   90758d0f8667d4086c212004e49f117f
#
_cell.length_a   1.000
_cell.length_b   1.000
_cell.length_c   1.000
_cell.angle_alpha   90.00
_cell.angle_beta   90.00
_cell.angle_gamma   90.00
#
_symmetry.space_group_name_H-M   'P 1'
#
loop_
_entity.id
_entity.type
_entity.pdbx_description
1 polymer ?
#
loop_
_entity_poly.entity_id
_entity_poly.type
_entity_poly.pdbx_seq_one_letter_code
_entity_poly.pdbx_strand_id
1 'polypeptide(L)'
;SFHSPYLPIYAGYPHMAHQLLKSLMLEAFKLEEEGYIGDEDNGSLSAWFVLSSLGIYAVTPGTDQYVLGISIWDQARLNLSDGQSFQWTTLNPSQVLNVVLSRQLNGQDYAAHFLTYEDIMAGGQLEQELGLLPSIKPLEASLRPFSLALNDQREYNSLDCKIEEEAHGN
;
A
#
# COMPACT_ATOMS: atom_id res chain seq x y z
N SER A 1 12.19 4.53 5.53
CA SER A 1 11.50 4.89 4.29
C SER A 1 10.05 4.42 4.35
N PHE A 2 9.10 5.32 4.15
CA PHE A 2 7.66 5.07 4.31
C PHE A 2 7.08 4.09 3.27
N HIS A 3 7.68 3.98 2.11
CA HIS A 3 7.21 3.10 1.04
C HIS A 3 7.79 1.68 1.09
N SER A 4 8.92 1.48 1.79
CA SER A 4 9.59 0.17 1.84
C SER A 4 8.69 -0.99 2.26
N PRO A 5 7.79 -0.86 3.26
CA PRO A 5 6.90 -1.95 3.66
C PRO A 5 5.90 -2.37 2.57
N TYR A 6 5.66 -1.52 1.58
CA TYR A 6 4.73 -1.78 0.47
C TYR A 6 5.38 -2.45 -0.74
N LEU A 7 6.72 -2.46 -0.84
CA LEU A 7 7.43 -3.00 -2.01
C LEU A 7 7.09 -4.46 -2.36
N PRO A 8 6.80 -5.35 -1.39
CA PRO A 8 6.40 -6.72 -1.73
C PRO A 8 5.11 -6.78 -2.58
N ILE A 9 4.20 -5.80 -2.47
CA ILE A 9 2.99 -5.74 -3.32
C ILE A 9 3.37 -5.54 -4.78
N TYR A 10 4.33 -4.64 -5.05
CA TYR A 10 4.88 -4.40 -6.39
C TYR A 10 5.60 -5.62 -6.94
N ALA A 11 6.25 -6.40 -6.08
CA ALA A 11 6.89 -7.65 -6.45
C ALA A 11 5.88 -8.80 -6.67
N GLY A 12 4.59 -8.59 -6.33
CA GLY A 12 3.54 -9.59 -6.48
C GLY A 12 3.31 -10.49 -5.26
N TYR A 13 3.87 -10.14 -4.12
CA TYR A 13 3.73 -10.90 -2.87
C TYR A 13 3.08 -10.07 -1.76
N PRO A 14 1.80 -9.66 -1.91
CA PRO A 14 1.13 -8.73 -1.01
C PRO A 14 1.08 -9.22 0.44
N HIS A 15 1.01 -10.53 0.68
CA HIS A 15 0.99 -11.08 2.03
C HIS A 15 2.22 -10.70 2.87
N MET A 16 3.39 -10.57 2.24
CA MET A 16 4.61 -10.14 2.94
C MET A 16 4.48 -8.68 3.40
N ALA A 17 3.88 -7.82 2.58
CA ALA A 17 3.59 -6.44 2.96
C ALA A 17 2.54 -6.38 4.08
N HIS A 18 1.48 -7.18 4.01
CA HIS A 18 0.43 -7.22 5.03
C HIS A 18 1.01 -7.57 6.41
N GLN A 19 1.84 -8.60 6.48
CA GLN A 19 2.50 -9.03 7.72
C GLN A 19 3.40 -7.93 8.29
N LEU A 20 4.25 -7.36 7.44
CA LEU A 20 5.18 -6.30 7.83
C LEU A 20 4.46 -5.04 8.28
N LEU A 21 3.46 -4.58 7.52
CA LEU A 21 2.67 -3.38 7.85
C LEU A 21 1.94 -3.55 9.18
N LYS A 22 1.29 -4.69 9.39
CA LYS A 22 0.55 -4.95 10.63
C LYS A 22 1.49 -4.99 11.84
N SER A 23 2.61 -5.69 11.73
CA SER A 23 3.63 -5.74 12.79
C SER A 23 4.17 -4.34 13.10
N LEU A 24 4.55 -3.55 12.08
CA LEU A 24 5.01 -2.18 12.28
C LEU A 24 3.97 -1.32 13.00
N MET A 25 2.71 -1.36 12.58
CA MET A 25 1.66 -0.52 13.18
C MET A 25 1.33 -0.90 14.63
N LEU A 26 1.36 -2.19 14.97
CA LEU A 26 0.95 -2.67 16.29
C LEU A 26 2.11 -2.74 17.31
N GLU A 27 3.34 -2.93 16.84
CA GLU A 27 4.49 -3.17 17.71
C GLU A 27 5.42 -1.97 17.82
N ALA A 28 5.55 -1.18 16.74
CA ALA A 28 6.53 -0.11 16.65
C ALA A 28 5.96 1.27 17.00
N PHE A 29 4.63 1.44 16.97
CA PHE A 29 3.96 2.68 17.39
C PHE A 29 3.30 2.47 18.75
N LYS A 30 3.52 3.42 19.68
CA LYS A 30 3.01 3.34 21.04
C LYS A 30 2.36 4.65 21.46
N LEU A 31 1.43 4.58 22.42
CA LEU A 31 0.75 5.74 23.01
C LEU A 31 1.57 6.32 24.19
N GLU A 32 2.79 6.75 23.92
CA GLU A 32 3.71 7.35 24.90
C GLU A 32 4.51 8.48 24.23
N GLU A 33 5.21 9.32 25.01
CA GLU A 33 5.97 10.48 24.50
C GLU A 33 7.00 10.11 23.42
N GLU A 34 7.67 8.96 23.56
CA GLU A 34 8.62 8.42 22.58
C GLU A 34 7.99 7.29 21.73
N GLY A 35 6.69 7.43 21.42
CA GLY A 35 5.91 6.39 20.75
C GLY A 35 6.17 6.19 19.28
N TYR A 36 7.02 6.99 18.64
CA TYR A 36 7.41 6.86 17.24
C TYR A 36 8.75 6.14 17.07
N ILE A 37 8.87 5.35 16.00
CA ILE A 37 10.07 4.56 15.67
C ILE A 37 11.18 5.36 14.98
N GLY A 38 11.09 6.66 14.93
CA GLY A 38 12.04 7.55 14.28
C GLY A 38 11.54 8.98 14.28
N ASP A 39 12.18 9.81 13.45
CA ASP A 39 11.81 11.22 13.32
C ASP A 39 10.43 11.35 12.72
N GLU A 40 9.65 12.25 13.27
CA GLU A 40 8.26 12.50 12.83
C GLU A 40 8.20 13.18 11.44
N ASP A 41 9.25 13.93 11.08
CA ASP A 41 9.41 14.59 9.76
C ASP A 41 8.22 15.48 9.36
N ASN A 42 7.86 16.42 10.22
CA ASN A 42 6.81 17.42 9.97
C ASN A 42 5.44 16.83 9.62
N GLY A 43 5.01 15.79 10.33
CA GLY A 43 3.71 15.14 10.14
C GLY A 43 3.75 13.95 9.18
N SER A 44 4.90 13.64 8.58
CA SER A 44 4.99 12.57 7.59
C SER A 44 4.80 11.19 8.20
N LEU A 45 5.38 10.93 9.38
CA LEU A 45 5.26 9.63 10.04
C LEU A 45 3.85 9.43 10.62
N SER A 46 3.25 10.48 11.19
CA SER A 46 1.86 10.47 11.64
C SER A 46 0.91 10.22 10.48
N ALA A 47 1.08 10.90 9.36
CA ALA A 47 0.27 10.72 8.16
C ALA A 47 0.42 9.30 7.60
N TRP A 48 1.65 8.77 7.58
CA TRP A 48 1.90 7.39 7.19
C TRP A 48 1.14 6.40 8.08
N PHE A 49 1.21 6.57 9.40
CA PHE A 49 0.51 5.71 10.34
C PHE A 49 -1.01 5.76 10.15
N VAL A 50 -1.59 6.95 10.04
CA VAL A 50 -3.04 7.12 9.84
C VAL A 50 -3.49 6.44 8.54
N LEU A 51 -2.86 6.72 7.41
CA LEU A 51 -3.23 6.13 6.13
C LEU A 51 -2.98 4.62 6.10
N SER A 52 -1.83 4.17 6.59
CA SER A 52 -1.50 2.74 6.64
C SER A 52 -2.43 1.97 7.56
N SER A 53 -2.90 2.58 8.66
CA SER A 53 -3.86 1.96 9.58
C SER A 53 -5.23 1.72 8.94
N LEU A 54 -5.62 2.58 7.98
CA LEU A 54 -6.80 2.37 7.13
C LEU A 54 -6.56 1.28 6.06
N GLY A 55 -5.31 0.88 5.84
CA GLY A 55 -4.91 -0.08 4.82
C GLY A 55 -4.65 0.54 3.44
N ILE A 56 -4.34 1.84 3.38
CA ILE A 56 -3.99 2.54 2.12
C ILE A 56 -2.74 3.39 2.31
N TYR A 57 -1.98 3.59 1.23
CA TYR A 57 -0.90 4.58 1.20
C TYR A 57 -0.55 5.01 -0.22
N ALA A 58 -0.28 6.31 -0.42
CA ALA A 58 0.17 6.87 -1.70
C ALA A 58 1.68 6.62 -1.88
N VAL A 59 2.06 5.41 -2.27
CA VAL A 59 3.47 5.00 -2.41
C VAL A 59 4.16 5.74 -3.56
N THR A 60 3.44 5.98 -4.66
CA THR A 60 3.97 6.64 -5.86
C THR A 60 3.27 7.99 -6.04
N PRO A 61 3.84 9.08 -5.51
CA PRO A 61 3.30 10.43 -5.70
C PRO A 61 3.21 10.76 -7.19
N GLY A 62 2.14 11.46 -7.58
CA GLY A 62 1.88 11.83 -8.98
C GLY A 62 1.04 10.80 -9.75
N THR A 63 0.65 9.70 -9.12
CA THR A 63 -0.43 8.83 -9.60
C THR A 63 -1.71 9.11 -8.80
N ASP A 64 -2.84 8.64 -9.32
CA ASP A 64 -4.14 8.67 -8.65
C ASP A 64 -4.36 7.47 -7.72
N GLN A 65 -3.34 6.61 -7.52
CA GLN A 65 -3.47 5.34 -6.83
C GLN A 65 -3.02 5.39 -5.38
N TYR A 66 -3.82 4.75 -4.53
CA TYR A 66 -3.47 4.38 -3.17
C TYR A 66 -3.26 2.87 -3.10
N VAL A 67 -2.06 2.45 -2.73
CA VAL A 67 -1.72 1.02 -2.60
C VAL A 67 -2.48 0.42 -1.42
N LEU A 68 -3.08 -0.75 -1.62
CA LEU A 68 -3.82 -1.47 -0.60
C LEU A 68 -2.90 -2.38 0.21
N GLY A 69 -2.73 -2.02 1.48
CA GLY A 69 -2.10 -2.82 2.52
C GLY A 69 -3.11 -3.66 3.31
N ILE A 70 -3.04 -3.59 4.62
CA ILE A 70 -3.96 -4.25 5.55
C ILE A 70 -4.50 -3.22 6.54
N SER A 71 -5.82 -3.10 6.69
CA SER A 71 -6.41 -2.29 7.76
C SER A 71 -6.30 -3.00 9.10
N ILE A 72 -5.97 -2.24 10.15
CA ILE A 72 -5.96 -2.73 11.53
C ILE A 72 -7.26 -2.45 12.28
N TRP A 73 -8.22 -1.78 11.64
CA TRP A 73 -9.50 -1.41 12.22
C TRP A 73 -10.59 -2.41 11.83
N ASP A 74 -11.49 -2.68 12.76
CA ASP A 74 -12.73 -3.42 12.48
C ASP A 74 -13.58 -2.64 11.49
N GLN A 75 -13.69 -1.34 11.72
CA GLN A 75 -14.36 -0.39 10.84
C GLN A 75 -13.68 0.98 10.91
N ALA A 76 -13.61 1.64 9.77
CA ALA A 76 -13.20 3.03 9.67
C ALA A 76 -14.05 3.74 8.62
N ARG A 77 -14.25 5.04 8.78
CA ARG A 77 -15.07 5.84 7.87
C ARG A 77 -14.41 7.18 7.59
N LEU A 78 -14.32 7.51 6.32
CA LEU A 78 -13.91 8.81 5.80
C LEU A 78 -15.16 9.56 5.35
N ASN A 79 -15.46 10.70 5.96
CA ASN A 79 -16.51 11.58 5.49
C ASN A 79 -15.95 12.51 4.42
N LEU A 80 -16.61 12.54 3.27
CA LEU A 80 -16.21 13.33 2.12
C LEU A 80 -16.89 14.70 2.13
N SER A 81 -16.31 15.67 1.42
CA SER A 81 -16.78 17.06 1.43
C SER A 81 -18.17 17.27 0.82
N ASP A 82 -18.61 16.35 -0.03
CA ASP A 82 -19.92 16.35 -0.70
C ASP A 82 -21.03 15.68 0.11
N GLY A 83 -20.73 15.27 1.35
CA GLY A 83 -21.65 14.58 2.24
C GLY A 83 -21.69 13.06 2.05
N GLN A 84 -20.94 12.52 1.11
CA GLN A 84 -20.75 11.09 0.95
C GLN A 84 -19.74 10.56 1.98
N SER A 85 -19.52 9.26 2.01
CA SER A 85 -18.50 8.64 2.84
C SER A 85 -17.93 7.40 2.18
N PHE A 86 -16.68 7.13 2.47
CA PHE A 86 -16.04 5.85 2.14
C PHE A 86 -15.75 5.08 3.42
N GLN A 87 -16.13 3.81 3.47
CA GLN A 87 -15.99 2.96 4.66
C GLN A 87 -15.06 1.80 4.40
N TRP A 88 -14.22 1.49 5.38
CA TRP A 88 -13.44 0.25 5.45
C TRP A 88 -14.07 -0.67 6.47
N THR A 89 -14.18 -1.95 6.15
CA THR A 89 -14.72 -2.97 7.06
C THR A 89 -13.83 -4.22 7.01
N THR A 90 -13.43 -4.70 8.18
CA THR A 90 -12.77 -5.99 8.32
C THR A 90 -13.80 -7.01 8.81
N LEU A 91 -14.10 -8.04 7.99
CA LEU A 91 -15.18 -9.00 8.26
C LEU A 91 -14.88 -9.91 9.47
N ASN A 92 -13.61 -10.22 9.70
CA ASN A 92 -13.15 -11.09 10.78
C ASN A 92 -11.94 -10.48 11.49
N PRO A 93 -12.13 -9.32 12.17
CA PRO A 93 -11.02 -8.60 12.78
C PRO A 93 -10.28 -9.49 13.79
N SER A 94 -8.96 -9.47 13.74
CA SER A 94 -8.11 -10.29 14.60
C SER A 94 -6.71 -9.73 14.69
N GLN A 95 -6.11 -9.80 15.86
CA GLN A 95 -4.69 -9.41 16.02
C GLN A 95 -3.74 -10.46 15.44
N VAL A 96 -4.17 -11.72 15.37
CA VAL A 96 -3.36 -12.86 14.91
C VAL A 96 -3.40 -13.00 13.38
N LEU A 97 -4.57 -12.77 12.76
CA LEU A 97 -4.72 -12.85 11.31
C LEU A 97 -4.01 -11.67 10.66
N ASN A 98 -3.04 -11.92 9.82
CA ASN A 98 -2.14 -10.91 9.27
C ASN A 98 -2.00 -10.92 7.75
N VAL A 99 -2.89 -11.62 7.06
CA VAL A 99 -2.97 -11.69 5.60
C VAL A 99 -4.37 -11.34 5.16
N VAL A 100 -4.51 -10.50 4.15
CA VAL A 100 -5.80 -10.27 3.49
C VAL A 100 -6.00 -11.38 2.46
N LEU A 101 -7.08 -12.14 2.61
CA LEU A 101 -7.45 -13.24 1.72
C LEU A 101 -8.26 -12.75 0.53
N SER A 102 -9.21 -11.87 0.79
CA SER A 102 -10.11 -11.32 -0.23
C SER A 102 -10.51 -9.89 0.09
N ARG A 103 -10.96 -9.18 -0.93
CA ARG A 103 -11.58 -7.86 -0.81
C ARG A 103 -12.81 -7.77 -1.67
N GLN A 104 -13.76 -6.94 -1.22
CA GLN A 104 -14.90 -6.52 -2.03
C GLN A 104 -15.01 -5.00 -2.01
N LEU A 105 -15.18 -4.40 -3.17
CA LEU A 105 -15.50 -2.98 -3.33
C LEU A 105 -16.96 -2.86 -3.71
N ASN A 106 -17.76 -2.22 -2.85
CA ASN A 106 -19.21 -2.07 -3.04
C ASN A 106 -19.93 -3.41 -3.30
N GLY A 107 -19.52 -4.47 -2.59
CA GLY A 107 -20.09 -5.80 -2.69
C GLY A 107 -19.66 -6.62 -3.91
N GLN A 108 -18.71 -6.14 -4.70
CA GLN A 108 -18.13 -6.86 -5.83
C GLN A 108 -16.69 -7.28 -5.52
N ASP A 109 -16.31 -8.48 -5.94
CA ASP A 109 -14.95 -8.97 -5.74
C ASP A 109 -13.92 -8.00 -6.32
N TYR A 110 -12.93 -7.65 -5.51
CA TYR A 110 -11.92 -6.67 -5.84
C TYR A 110 -10.51 -7.26 -5.70
N ALA A 111 -9.93 -7.64 -6.83
CA ALA A 111 -8.64 -8.31 -6.87
C ALA A 111 -7.44 -7.36 -6.96
N ALA A 112 -7.63 -6.10 -7.39
CA ALA A 112 -6.56 -5.11 -7.47
C ALA A 112 -5.98 -4.78 -6.09
N HIS A 113 -4.69 -4.48 -6.05
CA HIS A 113 -4.00 -4.08 -4.83
C HIS A 113 -3.75 -2.57 -4.76
N PHE A 114 -4.66 -1.81 -5.32
CA PHE A 114 -4.74 -0.35 -5.22
C PHE A 114 -6.20 0.10 -5.33
N LEU A 115 -6.51 1.28 -4.81
CA LEU A 115 -7.71 2.06 -5.11
C LEU A 115 -7.28 3.33 -5.84
N THR A 116 -8.11 3.81 -6.73
CA THR A 116 -7.93 5.14 -7.31
C THR A 116 -8.52 6.22 -6.39
N TYR A 117 -8.08 7.46 -6.57
CA TYR A 117 -8.70 8.61 -5.93
C TYR A 117 -10.20 8.67 -6.23
N GLU A 118 -10.60 8.36 -7.47
CA GLU A 118 -11.99 8.35 -7.90
C GLU A 118 -12.81 7.30 -7.18
N ASP A 119 -12.26 6.07 -6.99
CA ASP A 119 -12.95 5.01 -6.21
C ASP A 119 -13.30 5.47 -4.80
N ILE A 120 -12.39 6.18 -4.14
CA ILE A 120 -12.62 6.69 -2.78
C ILE A 120 -13.62 7.84 -2.80
N MET A 121 -13.46 8.80 -3.71
CA MET A 121 -14.31 9.99 -3.78
C MET A 121 -15.73 9.71 -4.27
N ALA A 122 -15.96 8.61 -4.98
CA ALA A 122 -17.31 8.15 -5.31
C ALA A 122 -18.10 7.68 -4.08
N GLY A 123 -17.42 7.52 -2.94
CA GLY A 123 -18.02 6.94 -1.74
C GLY A 123 -18.21 5.43 -1.85
N GLY A 124 -18.73 4.82 -0.79
CA GLY A 124 -18.98 3.37 -0.77
C GLY A 124 -18.22 2.64 0.31
N GLN A 125 -17.89 1.37 0.05
CA GLN A 125 -17.30 0.48 1.05
C GLN A 125 -16.27 -0.46 0.45
N LEU A 126 -15.12 -0.56 1.12
CA LEU A 126 -14.14 -1.62 0.91
C LEU A 126 -14.20 -2.58 2.09
N GLU A 127 -14.51 -3.84 1.82
CA GLU A 127 -14.47 -4.93 2.79
C GLU A 127 -13.22 -5.76 2.58
N GLN A 128 -12.59 -6.22 3.66
CA GLN A 128 -11.48 -7.16 3.63
C GLN A 128 -11.75 -8.35 4.55
N GLU A 129 -11.33 -9.53 4.14
CA GLU A 129 -11.33 -10.75 4.94
C GLU A 129 -9.89 -11.14 5.28
N LEU A 130 -9.62 -11.41 6.56
CA LEU A 130 -8.29 -11.77 7.04
C LEU A 130 -8.11 -13.28 7.18
N GLY A 131 -6.87 -13.76 7.07
CA GLY A 131 -6.50 -15.14 7.29
C GLY A 131 -5.04 -15.31 7.69
N LEU A 132 -4.65 -16.59 7.87
CA LEU A 132 -3.28 -16.97 8.25
C LEU A 132 -2.46 -17.45 7.06
N LEU A 133 -3.10 -18.10 6.09
CA LEU A 133 -2.40 -18.77 4.99
C LEU A 133 -2.50 -17.93 3.70
N PRO A 134 -1.40 -17.33 3.26
CA PRO A 134 -1.41 -16.58 2.02
C PRO A 134 -1.46 -17.49 0.79
N SER A 135 -1.94 -16.94 -0.33
CA SER A 135 -1.61 -17.52 -1.63
C SER A 135 -0.11 -17.34 -1.90
N ILE A 136 0.56 -18.42 -2.26
CA ILE A 136 1.99 -18.38 -2.66
C ILE A 136 2.16 -18.03 -4.14
N LYS A 137 1.06 -18.00 -4.91
CA LYS A 137 1.09 -17.62 -6.32
C LYS A 137 1.31 -16.10 -6.42
N PRO A 138 2.30 -15.65 -7.21
CA PRO A 138 2.50 -14.22 -7.41
C PRO A 138 1.27 -13.55 -8.00
N LEU A 139 0.97 -12.33 -7.54
CA LEU A 139 -0.07 -11.48 -8.09
C LEU A 139 0.22 -11.14 -9.56
N GLU A 140 -0.80 -11.20 -10.39
CA GLU A 140 -0.69 -10.80 -11.80
C GLU A 140 -0.31 -9.31 -11.93
N ALA A 141 0.45 -8.95 -12.95
CA ALA A 141 0.97 -7.60 -13.13
C ALA A 141 -0.15 -6.54 -13.21
N SER A 142 -1.26 -6.87 -13.87
CA SER A 142 -2.44 -5.99 -14.02
C SER A 142 -3.14 -5.65 -12.71
N LEU A 143 -2.94 -6.45 -11.66
CA LEU A 143 -3.53 -6.26 -10.33
C LEU A 143 -2.59 -5.53 -9.36
N ARG A 144 -1.36 -5.24 -9.79
CA ARG A 144 -0.36 -4.50 -9.00
C ARG A 144 -0.54 -3.00 -9.16
N PRO A 145 -0.11 -2.21 -8.17
CA PRO A 145 -0.09 -0.76 -8.32
C PRO A 145 0.83 -0.31 -9.45
N PHE A 146 0.60 0.90 -9.94
CA PHE A 146 1.44 1.51 -10.98
C PHE A 146 2.91 1.55 -10.56
N SER A 147 3.77 1.15 -11.48
CA SER A 147 5.23 1.24 -11.35
C SER A 147 5.84 1.59 -12.70
N LEU A 148 6.76 2.53 -12.74
CA LEU A 148 7.48 2.86 -13.97
C LEU A 148 8.15 1.64 -14.59
N ALA A 149 8.73 0.75 -13.78
CA ALA A 149 9.37 -0.46 -14.27
C ALA A 149 8.40 -1.48 -14.91
N LEU A 150 7.11 -1.46 -14.52
CA LEU A 150 6.10 -2.37 -15.04
C LEU A 150 5.25 -1.74 -16.16
N ASN A 151 5.07 -0.42 -16.11
CA ASN A 151 4.13 0.30 -16.98
C ASN A 151 4.83 1.19 -18.01
N ASP A 152 6.14 1.36 -17.90
CA ASP A 152 6.93 2.11 -18.87
C ASP A 152 7.18 1.23 -20.12
N GLN A 153 6.60 1.64 -21.24
CA GLN A 153 6.81 0.98 -22.53
C GLN A 153 8.10 1.42 -23.24
N ARG A 154 8.88 2.31 -22.61
CA ARG A 154 10.20 2.64 -23.13
C ARG A 154 11.11 1.41 -22.96
N GLU A 155 11.69 0.95 -24.09
CA GLU A 155 12.78 0.00 -24.02
C GLU A 155 13.96 0.67 -23.31
N TYR A 156 14.17 0.33 -22.03
CA TYR A 156 15.40 0.62 -21.34
C TYR A 156 16.48 -0.27 -21.95
N ASN A 157 17.10 0.22 -23.01
CA ASN A 157 18.36 -0.34 -23.46
C ASN A 157 19.37 -0.14 -22.34
N SER A 158 19.55 -1.16 -21.52
CA SER A 158 20.45 -1.19 -20.36
C SER A 158 21.94 -1.07 -20.73
N LEU A 159 22.26 -0.65 -21.95
CA LEU A 159 23.61 -0.71 -22.53
C LEU A 159 24.17 0.61 -23.01
N ASP A 160 23.49 1.72 -22.88
CA ASP A 160 24.05 3.01 -23.24
C ASP A 160 24.66 3.79 -22.06
N CYS A 161 25.18 3.10 -21.08
CA CYS A 161 26.23 3.66 -20.24
C CYS A 161 27.55 3.54 -21.02
N LYS A 162 27.70 4.29 -22.11
CA LYS A 162 29.00 4.53 -22.73
C LYS A 162 29.79 5.39 -21.76
N ILE A 163 30.68 4.73 -21.02
CA ILE A 163 31.83 5.40 -20.43
C ILE A 163 32.64 5.86 -21.64
N GLU A 164 32.54 7.14 -22.00
CA GLU A 164 33.53 7.77 -22.85
C GLU A 164 34.83 7.74 -22.07
N GLU A 165 35.67 6.75 -22.35
CA GLU A 165 37.09 6.81 -22.03
C GLU A 165 37.64 7.99 -22.83
N GLU A 166 37.78 9.15 -22.17
CA GLU A 166 38.64 10.23 -22.68
C GLU A 166 40.03 9.64 -22.80
N ALA A 167 40.39 9.30 -24.02
CA ALA A 167 41.75 9.03 -24.39
C ALA A 167 42.60 10.29 -24.16
N HIS A 168 43.24 10.36 -23.02
CA HIS A 168 44.38 11.25 -22.84
C HIS A 168 45.54 10.71 -23.68
N GLY A 169 45.54 11.15 -24.93
CA GLY A 169 46.72 11.05 -25.81
C GLY A 169 47.61 12.23 -25.62
N ASN A 170 48.83 11.94 -25.16
CA ASN A 170 50.10 12.69 -25.24
C ASN A 170 50.10 14.20 -25.55
#